data_a542f326b8587ad5d7371ad362871f5b
#
_entry.id   a542f326b8587ad5d7371ad362871f5b
#
_cell.length_a   1.000
_cell.length_b   1.000
_cell.length_c   1.000
_cell.angle_alpha   90.00
_cell.angle_beta   90.00
_cell.angle_gamma   90.00
#
_symmetry.space_group_name_H-M   'P 1'
#
loop_
_entity.id
_entity.type
_entity.pdbx_description
1 polymer ?
#
loop_
_entity_poly.entity_id
_entity_poly.type
_entity_poly.pdbx_seq_one_letter_code
_entity_poly.pdbx_strand_id
1 'polypeptide(L)'
;MKLLKLAPYFIAAGVAWSLGFVYNVYYGGELSWLRQMYESKIAIAAKVESPKRLLITGGSGAHYTINSEAIEQGLGIPTINLGLDGPVGLDVILPSILEQVRPGDTVLLIPEYLILLDSDGLGDRSASFGVAIGQPGLGGVSPKELAQEVWTLGIPSLRSLTKSSLDLVEKGKFTGYYSDPLSDRGDPTVTKERVGEWWQLKIDQPISKHAIDRIAQFRQEVEARGGTLILSLPWVYASQDEKTMANVKKTAKALGKIAPLIYEKETLNLKTDSSLFADTHYHLQPEARTLRAQQLVEQLQPLLGVDAQQQTSNTQ
;
A
#
# COMPACT_ATOMS: atom_id res chain seq x y z
N MET A 1 20.83 -14.63 -46.35
CA MET A 1 20.05 -13.56 -47.02
C MET A 1 18.63 -13.31 -46.52
N LYS A 2 17.85 -14.35 -46.10
CA LYS A 2 16.46 -14.12 -45.62
C LYS A 2 16.39 -13.36 -44.27
N LEU A 3 17.31 -13.58 -43.33
CA LEU A 3 17.34 -12.93 -42.02
C LEU A 3 17.62 -11.41 -42.11
N LEU A 4 18.46 -10.97 -43.05
CA LEU A 4 18.73 -9.54 -43.25
C LEU A 4 17.49 -8.74 -43.72
N LYS A 5 16.58 -9.41 -44.44
CA LYS A 5 15.32 -8.78 -44.90
C LYS A 5 14.32 -8.58 -43.75
N LEU A 6 14.46 -9.31 -42.62
CA LEU A 6 13.61 -9.19 -41.44
C LEU A 6 14.15 -8.18 -40.43
N ALA A 7 15.40 -7.77 -40.51
CA ALA A 7 16.03 -6.84 -39.60
C ALA A 7 15.22 -5.54 -39.36
N PRO A 8 14.67 -4.84 -40.39
CA PRO A 8 13.90 -3.64 -40.18
C PRO A 8 12.60 -3.88 -39.40
N TYR A 9 11.99 -5.04 -39.54
CA TYR A 9 10.78 -5.39 -38.75
C TYR A 9 11.10 -5.65 -37.29
N PHE A 10 12.22 -6.30 -36.98
CA PHE A 10 12.66 -6.48 -35.60
C PHE A 10 13.06 -5.17 -34.95
N ILE A 11 13.70 -4.26 -35.68
CA ILE A 11 14.03 -2.94 -35.21
C ILE A 11 12.73 -2.15 -34.91
N ALA A 12 11.79 -2.14 -35.86
CA ALA A 12 10.49 -1.46 -35.66
C ALA A 12 9.71 -2.02 -34.48
N ALA A 13 9.66 -3.34 -34.31
CA ALA A 13 9.03 -3.99 -33.17
C ALA A 13 9.72 -3.61 -31.84
N GLY A 14 11.06 -3.61 -31.82
CA GLY A 14 11.83 -3.20 -30.64
C GLY A 14 11.59 -1.74 -30.26
N VAL A 15 11.53 -0.83 -31.24
CA VAL A 15 11.22 0.58 -31.00
C VAL A 15 9.79 0.73 -30.48
N ALA A 16 8.81 0.07 -31.10
CA ALA A 16 7.41 0.11 -30.66
C ALA A 16 7.26 -0.41 -29.23
N TRP A 17 7.92 -1.54 -28.90
CA TRP A 17 7.95 -2.09 -27.56
C TRP A 17 8.58 -1.11 -26.55
N SER A 18 9.71 -0.50 -26.89
CA SER A 18 10.39 0.46 -26.03
C SER A 18 9.53 1.69 -25.75
N LEU A 19 8.82 2.22 -26.76
CA LEU A 19 7.87 3.32 -26.60
C LEU A 19 6.70 2.91 -25.70
N GLY A 20 6.16 1.70 -25.87
CA GLY A 20 5.12 1.14 -25.02
C GLY A 20 5.57 0.99 -23.56
N PHE A 21 6.80 0.50 -23.35
CA PHE A 21 7.40 0.40 -22.02
C PHE A 21 7.52 1.77 -21.34
N VAL A 22 8.12 2.74 -22.04
CA VAL A 22 8.27 4.11 -21.52
C VAL A 22 6.88 4.71 -21.20
N TYR A 23 5.90 4.51 -22.07
CA TYR A 23 4.54 4.97 -21.83
C TYR A 23 3.94 4.33 -20.57
N ASN A 24 3.98 3.00 -20.43
CA ASN A 24 3.38 2.29 -19.30
C ASN A 24 4.04 2.61 -17.97
N VAL A 25 5.37 2.74 -17.95
CA VAL A 25 6.14 2.95 -16.71
C VAL A 25 6.13 4.43 -16.26
N TYR A 26 6.11 5.38 -17.21
CA TYR A 26 6.37 6.78 -16.89
C TYR A 26 5.20 7.73 -17.13
N TYR A 27 4.24 7.39 -18.00
CA TYR A 27 3.27 8.38 -18.48
C TYR A 27 1.79 8.01 -18.31
N GLY A 28 1.34 6.89 -18.84
CA GLY A 28 -0.09 6.68 -19.02
C GLY A 28 -0.65 5.38 -18.45
N GLY A 29 0.21 4.44 -18.05
CA GLY A 29 -0.22 3.14 -17.56
C GLY A 29 -0.58 3.15 -16.08
N GLU A 30 -1.21 2.08 -15.65
CA GLU A 30 -1.51 1.82 -14.23
C GLU A 30 -0.22 1.75 -13.39
N LEU A 31 0.85 1.23 -13.99
CA LEU A 31 2.16 1.15 -13.36
C LEU A 31 2.80 2.53 -13.17
N SER A 32 2.59 3.49 -14.09
CA SER A 32 3.08 4.85 -13.94
C SER A 32 2.45 5.54 -12.72
N TRP A 33 1.15 5.30 -12.47
CA TRP A 33 0.48 5.78 -11.26
C TRP A 33 1.12 5.19 -9.99
N LEU A 34 1.30 3.87 -9.95
CA LEU A 34 1.86 3.18 -8.80
C LEU A 34 3.31 3.62 -8.51
N ARG A 35 4.12 3.79 -9.56
CA ARG A 35 5.48 4.35 -9.48
C ARG A 35 5.47 5.77 -8.92
N GLN A 36 4.64 6.67 -9.47
CA GLN A 36 4.55 8.06 -9.03
C GLN A 36 4.08 8.16 -7.58
N MET A 37 3.10 7.34 -7.18
CA MET A 37 2.64 7.24 -5.80
C MET A 37 3.78 6.87 -4.87
N TYR A 38 4.53 5.80 -5.20
CA TYR A 38 5.68 5.35 -4.42
C TYR A 38 6.75 6.45 -4.31
N GLU A 39 7.22 6.99 -5.43
CA GLU A 39 8.26 8.02 -5.46
C GLU A 39 7.87 9.28 -4.67
N SER A 40 6.60 9.69 -4.77
CA SER A 40 6.08 10.83 -4.01
C SER A 40 6.10 10.56 -2.51
N LYS A 41 5.67 9.39 -2.08
CA LYS A 41 5.66 9.00 -0.66
C LYS A 41 7.07 8.89 -0.08
N ILE A 42 8.01 8.31 -0.82
CA ILE A 42 9.41 8.25 -0.42
C ILE A 42 10.01 9.66 -0.31
N ALA A 43 9.71 10.54 -1.27
CA ALA A 43 10.17 11.93 -1.23
C ALA A 43 9.57 12.72 -0.04
N ILE A 44 8.31 12.46 0.33
CA ILE A 44 7.69 13.03 1.53
C ILE A 44 8.41 12.53 2.79
N ALA A 45 8.60 11.21 2.93
CA ALA A 45 9.29 10.64 4.08
C ALA A 45 10.73 11.14 4.23
N ALA A 46 11.44 11.33 3.12
CA ALA A 46 12.81 11.84 3.11
C ALA A 46 12.92 13.28 3.66
N LYS A 47 11.90 14.12 3.41
CA LYS A 47 11.88 15.55 3.83
C LYS A 47 11.54 15.75 5.30
N VAL A 48 10.88 14.79 5.94
CA VAL A 48 10.48 14.94 7.35
C VAL A 48 11.69 14.67 8.25
N GLU A 49 12.24 15.74 8.81
CA GLU A 49 13.32 15.71 9.78
C GLU A 49 12.75 15.74 11.20
N SER A 50 12.68 14.58 11.84
CA SER A 50 12.25 14.44 13.23
C SER A 50 12.97 13.25 13.85
N PRO A 51 13.34 13.31 15.14
CA PRO A 51 13.94 12.19 15.84
C PRO A 51 13.00 11.00 16.05
N LYS A 52 11.69 11.24 15.90
CA LYS A 52 10.64 10.22 15.98
C LYS A 52 9.61 10.49 14.90
N ARG A 53 9.29 9.48 14.10
CA ARG A 53 8.24 9.53 13.08
C ARG A 53 7.40 8.27 13.17
N LEU A 54 6.13 8.38 12.78
CA LEU A 54 5.25 7.24 12.56
C LEU A 54 5.14 6.99 11.06
N LEU A 55 5.69 5.88 10.56
CA LEU A 55 5.62 5.44 9.18
C LEU A 55 4.53 4.37 9.06
N ILE A 56 3.44 4.67 8.36
CA ILE A 56 2.33 3.72 8.17
C ILE A 56 2.49 3.04 6.83
N THR A 57 2.47 1.71 6.80
CA THR A 57 2.65 0.91 5.59
C THR A 57 1.67 -0.25 5.49
N GLY A 58 1.53 -0.79 4.30
CA GLY A 58 0.62 -1.87 3.90
C GLY A 58 0.27 -1.73 2.43
N GLY A 59 -0.77 -2.40 1.98
CA GLY A 59 -1.31 -2.25 0.64
C GLY A 59 -2.27 -1.06 0.52
N SER A 60 -3.24 -1.15 -0.38
CA SER A 60 -4.25 -0.10 -0.63
C SER A 60 -5.15 0.15 0.59
N GLY A 61 -5.34 -0.87 1.44
CA GLY A 61 -6.01 -0.74 2.72
C GLY A 61 -5.30 0.21 3.67
N ALA A 62 -3.97 0.29 3.68
CA ALA A 62 -3.24 1.31 4.41
C ALA A 62 -3.29 2.66 3.66
N HIS A 63 -3.13 2.63 2.32
CA HIS A 63 -3.12 3.84 1.51
C HIS A 63 -4.41 4.67 1.67
N TYR A 64 -5.59 4.02 1.58
CA TYR A 64 -6.90 4.70 1.54
C TYR A 64 -7.65 4.75 2.88
N THR A 65 -7.06 4.27 3.98
CA THR A 65 -7.75 4.27 5.29
C THR A 65 -7.24 5.29 6.27
N ILE A 66 -6.13 5.94 5.96
CA ILE A 66 -5.41 6.79 6.90
C ILE A 66 -5.78 8.26 6.70
N ASN A 67 -5.85 8.97 7.81
CA ASN A 67 -5.78 10.41 7.92
C ASN A 67 -4.56 10.74 8.78
N SER A 68 -3.40 10.85 8.13
CA SER A 68 -2.12 11.05 8.80
C SER A 68 -2.05 12.36 9.56
N GLU A 69 -2.74 13.39 9.08
CA GLU A 69 -2.81 14.69 9.75
C GLU A 69 -3.53 14.59 11.10
N ALA A 70 -4.68 13.90 11.14
CA ALA A 70 -5.40 13.68 12.39
C ALA A 70 -4.62 12.82 13.38
N ILE A 71 -3.89 11.80 12.89
CA ILE A 71 -3.02 10.97 13.73
C ILE A 71 -1.85 11.80 14.29
N GLU A 72 -1.20 12.60 13.46
CA GLU A 72 -0.12 13.50 13.88
C GLU A 72 -0.59 14.49 14.92
N GLN A 73 -1.76 15.12 14.73
CA GLN A 73 -2.36 16.03 15.72
C GLN A 73 -2.66 15.33 17.04
N GLY A 74 -3.14 14.08 16.99
CA GLY A 74 -3.48 13.31 18.18
C GLY A 74 -2.26 12.73 18.94
N LEU A 75 -1.16 12.46 18.26
CA LEU A 75 0.05 11.89 18.87
C LEU A 75 1.17 12.91 19.10
N GLY A 76 1.17 14.06 18.41
CA GLY A 76 2.30 14.98 18.38
C GLY A 76 3.55 14.41 17.70
N ILE A 77 3.40 13.37 16.88
CA ILE A 77 4.50 12.69 16.16
C ILE A 77 4.25 12.80 14.65
N PRO A 78 5.19 13.32 13.86
CA PRO A 78 5.06 13.36 12.40
C PRO A 78 4.67 12.00 11.84
N THR A 79 3.55 11.97 11.13
CA THR A 79 2.94 10.73 10.62
C THR A 79 2.94 10.74 9.09
N ILE A 80 3.45 9.67 8.49
CA ILE A 80 3.62 9.57 7.03
C ILE A 80 2.99 8.27 6.55
N ASN A 81 2.10 8.39 5.57
CA ASN A 81 1.47 7.25 4.92
C ASN A 81 2.31 6.72 3.76
N LEU A 82 2.97 5.59 3.96
CA LEU A 82 3.73 4.84 2.96
C LEU A 82 2.94 3.64 2.40
N GLY A 83 1.63 3.53 2.66
CA GLY A 83 0.79 2.48 2.10
C GLY A 83 0.82 2.51 0.56
N LEU A 84 0.87 1.34 -0.06
CA LEU A 84 0.97 1.16 -1.51
C LEU A 84 -0.33 0.54 -2.07
N ASP A 85 -0.19 -0.52 -2.84
CA ASP A 85 -1.28 -1.25 -3.47
C ASP A 85 -1.16 -2.75 -3.11
N GLY A 86 -2.26 -3.39 -2.70
CA GLY A 86 -2.25 -4.79 -2.25
C GLY A 86 -1.65 -5.76 -3.28
N PRO A 87 -2.03 -5.69 -4.56
CA PRO A 87 -1.43 -6.51 -5.63
C PRO A 87 0.09 -6.39 -5.83
N VAL A 88 0.77 -5.46 -5.16
CA VAL A 88 2.24 -5.43 -5.12
C VAL A 88 2.81 -6.59 -4.29
N GLY A 89 2.04 -7.15 -3.37
CA GLY A 89 2.44 -8.28 -2.55
C GLY A 89 3.30 -7.90 -1.35
N LEU A 90 3.20 -8.73 -0.29
CA LEU A 90 3.86 -8.47 0.99
C LEU A 90 5.38 -8.42 0.86
N ASP A 91 5.95 -9.36 0.09
CA ASP A 91 7.39 -9.53 -0.07
C ASP A 91 8.05 -8.36 -0.80
N VAL A 92 7.26 -7.57 -1.56
CA VAL A 92 7.72 -6.37 -2.25
C VAL A 92 7.40 -5.10 -1.46
N ILE A 93 6.20 -5.00 -0.87
CA ILE A 93 5.79 -3.84 -0.06
C ILE A 93 6.77 -3.62 1.10
N LEU A 94 7.08 -4.66 1.87
CA LEU A 94 7.87 -4.51 3.08
C LEU A 94 9.30 -4.02 2.82
N PRO A 95 10.11 -4.61 1.92
CA PRO A 95 11.46 -4.12 1.64
C PRO A 95 11.46 -2.76 0.94
N SER A 96 10.44 -2.40 0.16
CA SER A 96 10.40 -1.13 -0.57
C SER A 96 10.44 0.11 0.33
N ILE A 97 10.01 -0.01 1.60
CA ILE A 97 9.98 1.13 2.53
C ILE A 97 11.14 1.12 3.54
N LEU A 98 11.92 0.03 3.60
CA LEU A 98 12.94 -0.14 4.63
C LEU A 98 14.03 0.94 4.61
N GLU A 99 14.39 1.48 3.45
CA GLU A 99 15.38 2.56 3.34
C GLU A 99 14.90 3.87 3.98
N GLN A 100 13.61 4.01 4.23
CA GLN A 100 13.03 5.18 4.90
C GLN A 100 13.10 5.08 6.43
N VAL A 101 13.30 3.87 6.95
CA VAL A 101 13.34 3.64 8.40
C VAL A 101 14.66 4.14 8.99
N ARG A 102 14.55 5.02 9.98
CA ARG A 102 15.65 5.64 10.71
C ARG A 102 15.57 5.29 12.20
N PRO A 103 16.68 5.43 12.96
CA PRO A 103 16.63 5.25 14.41
C PRO A 103 15.57 6.15 15.06
N GLY A 104 14.74 5.57 15.92
CA GLY A 104 13.66 6.25 16.62
C GLY A 104 12.31 6.22 15.89
N ASP A 105 12.24 5.76 14.64
CA ASP A 105 10.98 5.61 13.92
C ASP A 105 10.12 4.47 14.47
N THR A 106 8.82 4.66 14.42
CA THR A 106 7.85 3.57 14.59
C THR A 106 7.23 3.25 13.22
N VAL A 107 7.27 1.99 12.82
CA VAL A 107 6.58 1.49 11.63
C VAL A 107 5.27 0.84 12.07
N LEU A 108 4.15 1.35 11.59
CA LEU A 108 2.83 0.74 11.75
C LEU A 108 2.45 -0.01 10.48
N LEU A 109 2.47 -1.33 10.52
CA LEU A 109 2.05 -2.18 9.41
C LEU A 109 0.57 -2.53 9.53
N ILE A 110 -0.20 -2.18 8.50
CA ILE A 110 -1.65 -2.46 8.38
C ILE A 110 -1.88 -3.30 7.11
N PRO A 111 -1.64 -4.61 7.16
CA PRO A 111 -1.78 -5.46 5.98
C PRO A 111 -3.23 -5.89 5.76
N GLU A 112 -3.69 -5.91 4.51
CA GLU A 112 -4.98 -6.49 4.15
C GLU A 112 -4.96 -8.02 4.21
N TYR A 113 -6.14 -8.64 4.41
CA TYR A 113 -6.24 -10.11 4.36
C TYR A 113 -5.82 -10.68 3.01
N LEU A 114 -6.02 -9.95 1.91
CA LEU A 114 -5.55 -10.31 0.58
C LEU A 114 -4.07 -10.73 0.58
N ILE A 115 -3.21 -9.92 1.21
CA ILE A 115 -1.77 -10.18 1.27
C ILE A 115 -1.35 -11.07 2.46
N LEU A 116 -2.15 -11.12 3.53
CA LEU A 116 -1.88 -12.00 4.67
C LEU A 116 -2.19 -13.47 4.39
N LEU A 117 -3.15 -13.73 3.51
CA LEU A 117 -3.57 -15.10 3.16
C LEU A 117 -2.76 -15.68 2.01
N ASP A 118 -2.00 -14.86 1.32
CA ASP A 118 -1.16 -15.28 0.21
C ASP A 118 -0.06 -16.25 0.69
N SER A 119 0.22 -17.25 -0.13
CA SER A 119 1.14 -18.34 0.20
C SER A 119 2.59 -18.08 -0.15
N ASP A 120 2.87 -17.14 -1.07
CA ASP A 120 4.21 -16.79 -1.54
C ASP A 120 4.60 -15.31 -1.36
N GLY A 121 3.65 -14.47 -0.94
CA GLY A 121 3.87 -13.06 -0.66
C GLY A 121 4.03 -12.18 -1.90
N LEU A 122 3.88 -12.74 -3.10
CA LEU A 122 3.97 -12.03 -4.37
C LEU A 122 2.57 -11.79 -4.92
N GLY A 123 2.31 -10.60 -5.42
CA GLY A 123 1.06 -10.26 -6.11
C GLY A 123 1.28 -10.05 -7.61
N ASP A 124 0.19 -9.87 -8.33
CA ASP A 124 0.18 -9.69 -9.79
C ASP A 124 1.03 -8.50 -10.28
N ARG A 125 1.44 -7.59 -9.38
CA ARG A 125 2.23 -6.40 -9.69
C ARG A 125 3.64 -6.42 -9.10
N SER A 126 4.05 -7.49 -8.45
CA SER A 126 5.36 -7.58 -7.80
C SER A 126 6.52 -7.31 -8.76
N ALA A 127 6.58 -8.07 -9.84
CA ALA A 127 7.66 -7.97 -10.81
C ALA A 127 7.67 -6.61 -11.53
N SER A 128 6.50 -6.18 -12.02
CA SER A 128 6.36 -4.92 -12.76
C SER A 128 6.66 -3.71 -11.88
N PHE A 129 6.21 -3.72 -10.63
CA PHE A 129 6.51 -2.64 -9.67
C PHE A 129 8.01 -2.56 -9.37
N GLY A 130 8.67 -3.69 -9.09
CA GLY A 130 10.11 -3.73 -8.89
C GLY A 130 10.90 -3.13 -10.07
N VAL A 131 10.48 -3.45 -11.31
CA VAL A 131 11.07 -2.84 -12.52
C VAL A 131 10.82 -1.34 -12.57
N ALA A 132 9.60 -0.90 -12.26
CA ALA A 132 9.21 0.51 -12.36
C ALA A 132 9.97 1.42 -11.38
N ILE A 133 10.31 0.91 -10.20
CA ILE A 133 11.08 1.65 -9.19
C ILE A 133 12.60 1.42 -9.31
N GLY A 134 13.07 0.73 -10.35
CA GLY A 134 14.48 0.47 -10.59
C GLY A 134 15.09 -0.64 -9.71
N GLN A 135 14.27 -1.48 -9.09
CA GLN A 135 14.68 -2.61 -8.24
C GLN A 135 14.13 -3.95 -8.77
N PRO A 136 14.51 -4.38 -10.00
CA PRO A 136 14.03 -5.62 -10.57
C PRO A 136 14.41 -6.81 -9.67
N GLY A 137 13.46 -7.71 -9.42
CA GLY A 137 13.65 -8.85 -8.52
C GLY A 137 13.46 -8.54 -7.03
N LEU A 138 13.03 -7.32 -6.67
CA LEU A 138 12.65 -6.98 -5.30
C LEU A 138 11.61 -7.99 -4.77
N GLY A 139 11.78 -8.42 -3.52
CA GLY A 139 10.89 -9.42 -2.91
C GLY A 139 11.14 -10.86 -3.36
N GLY A 140 12.23 -11.14 -4.08
CA GLY A 140 12.56 -12.48 -4.52
C GLY A 140 11.84 -12.93 -5.79
N VAL A 141 11.26 -11.99 -6.56
CA VAL A 141 10.65 -12.28 -7.87
C VAL A 141 11.63 -13.06 -8.76
N SER A 142 11.20 -14.20 -9.28
CA SER A 142 12.05 -15.06 -10.06
C SER A 142 12.44 -14.42 -11.41
N PRO A 143 13.63 -14.77 -11.99
CA PRO A 143 14.02 -14.28 -13.31
C PRO A 143 13.01 -14.61 -14.42
N LYS A 144 12.28 -15.73 -14.30
CA LYS A 144 11.25 -16.14 -15.26
C LYS A 144 10.04 -15.20 -15.20
N GLU A 145 9.52 -14.95 -14.01
CA GLU A 145 8.40 -14.02 -13.79
C GLU A 145 8.78 -12.60 -14.22
N LEU A 146 10.00 -12.17 -13.85
CA LEU A 146 10.53 -10.87 -14.27
C LEU A 146 10.57 -10.75 -15.81
N ALA A 147 11.07 -11.76 -16.50
CA ALA A 147 11.13 -11.75 -17.97
C ALA A 147 9.74 -11.71 -18.62
N GLN A 148 8.76 -12.44 -18.05
CA GLN A 148 7.37 -12.43 -18.53
C GLN A 148 6.73 -11.04 -18.35
N GLU A 149 6.85 -10.45 -17.16
CA GLU A 149 6.31 -9.13 -16.87
C GLU A 149 6.97 -8.03 -17.71
N VAL A 150 8.29 -8.00 -17.79
CA VAL A 150 9.02 -7.01 -18.62
C VAL A 150 8.54 -7.05 -20.07
N TRP A 151 8.27 -8.25 -20.61
CA TRP A 151 7.73 -8.36 -21.96
C TRP A 151 6.36 -7.68 -22.11
N THR A 152 5.45 -7.88 -21.14
CA THR A 152 4.10 -7.30 -21.17
C THR A 152 4.10 -5.78 -20.98
N LEU A 153 5.08 -5.24 -20.25
CA LEU A 153 5.23 -3.79 -20.03
C LEU A 153 5.42 -2.97 -21.31
N GLY A 154 5.93 -3.59 -22.38
CA GLY A 154 6.04 -2.94 -23.69
C GLY A 154 4.72 -2.83 -24.46
N ILE A 155 3.61 -3.37 -23.93
CA ILE A 155 2.30 -3.43 -24.60
C ILE A 155 1.27 -2.60 -23.82
N PRO A 156 1.02 -1.33 -24.20
CA PRO A 156 0.01 -0.51 -23.54
C PRO A 156 -1.40 -1.09 -23.69
N SER A 157 -2.21 -1.02 -22.63
CA SER A 157 -3.60 -1.41 -22.70
C SER A 157 -4.43 -0.41 -23.53
N LEU A 158 -5.42 -0.89 -24.29
CA LEU A 158 -6.34 -0.02 -25.03
C LEU A 158 -7.04 0.97 -24.10
N ARG A 159 -7.40 0.55 -22.89
CA ARG A 159 -8.02 1.42 -21.89
C ARG A 159 -7.13 2.59 -21.51
N SER A 160 -5.83 2.34 -21.23
CA SER A 160 -4.89 3.41 -20.87
C SER A 160 -4.65 4.37 -22.04
N LEU A 161 -4.50 3.85 -23.27
CA LEU A 161 -4.34 4.65 -24.47
C LEU A 161 -5.56 5.54 -24.73
N THR A 162 -6.79 4.99 -24.64
CA THR A 162 -8.03 5.74 -24.81
C THR A 162 -8.13 6.86 -23.79
N LYS A 163 -7.88 6.56 -22.50
CA LYS A 163 -7.92 7.58 -21.44
C LYS A 163 -6.90 8.68 -21.67
N SER A 164 -5.67 8.33 -21.96
CA SER A 164 -4.62 9.33 -22.23
C SER A 164 -4.93 10.19 -23.45
N SER A 165 -5.54 9.61 -24.50
CA SER A 165 -5.97 10.34 -25.68
C SER A 165 -7.10 11.31 -25.37
N LEU A 166 -8.10 10.90 -24.60
CA LEU A 166 -9.18 11.79 -24.17
C LEU A 166 -8.65 12.93 -23.29
N ASP A 167 -7.80 12.63 -22.31
CA ASP A 167 -7.22 13.64 -21.44
C ASP A 167 -6.34 14.64 -22.22
N LEU A 168 -5.62 14.18 -23.26
CA LEU A 168 -4.85 15.07 -24.13
C LEU A 168 -5.77 16.04 -24.89
N VAL A 169 -6.92 15.55 -25.39
CA VAL A 169 -7.90 16.38 -26.12
C VAL A 169 -8.63 17.34 -25.18
N GLU A 170 -9.06 16.86 -24.02
CA GLU A 170 -9.88 17.65 -23.08
C GLU A 170 -9.06 18.59 -22.20
N LYS A 171 -7.86 18.18 -21.79
CA LYS A 171 -7.03 18.87 -20.78
C LYS A 171 -5.71 19.41 -21.33
N GLY A 172 -5.40 19.11 -22.60
CA GLY A 172 -4.15 19.53 -23.25
C GLY A 172 -2.89 18.87 -22.68
N LYS A 173 -3.03 17.80 -21.88
CA LYS A 173 -1.90 17.07 -21.26
C LYS A 173 -2.21 15.60 -21.08
N PHE A 174 -1.18 14.77 -21.15
CA PHE A 174 -1.30 13.39 -20.72
C PHE A 174 -1.52 13.35 -19.20
N THR A 175 -2.62 12.72 -18.76
CA THR A 175 -2.80 12.34 -17.38
C THR A 175 -2.68 10.82 -17.30
N GLY A 176 -2.08 10.32 -16.24
CA GLY A 176 -1.96 8.88 -16.04
C GLY A 176 -3.32 8.19 -15.92
N TYR A 177 -3.30 6.86 -15.98
CA TYR A 177 -4.48 6.01 -15.84
C TYR A 177 -5.30 6.31 -14.57
N TYR A 178 -4.62 6.61 -13.48
CA TYR A 178 -5.18 7.16 -12.25
C TYR A 178 -4.47 8.46 -11.88
N SER A 179 -5.21 9.36 -11.26
CA SER A 179 -4.67 10.51 -10.59
C SER A 179 -5.07 10.42 -9.13
N ASP A 180 -4.13 10.08 -8.27
CA ASP A 180 -4.29 10.11 -6.82
C ASP A 180 -3.36 11.22 -6.26
N PRO A 181 -3.82 12.48 -6.25
CA PRO A 181 -3.04 13.52 -5.61
C PRO A 181 -2.91 13.22 -4.11
N LEU A 182 -1.69 13.41 -3.60
CA LEU A 182 -1.36 13.11 -2.21
C LEU A 182 -1.29 14.39 -1.39
N SER A 183 -1.64 14.28 -0.11
CA SER A 183 -1.33 15.29 0.90
C SER A 183 0.18 15.36 1.18
N ASP A 184 0.61 16.36 1.92
CA ASP A 184 2.02 16.50 2.37
C ASP A 184 2.47 15.37 3.31
N ARG A 185 1.56 14.47 3.70
CA ARG A 185 1.81 13.29 4.52
C ARG A 185 1.63 11.97 3.77
N GLY A 186 1.33 12.01 2.47
CA GLY A 186 1.20 10.84 1.63
C GLY A 186 -0.19 10.20 1.61
N ASP A 187 -1.21 10.82 2.20
CA ASP A 187 -2.59 10.34 2.11
C ASP A 187 -3.21 10.74 0.77
N PRO A 188 -4.04 9.88 0.14
CA PRO A 188 -4.81 10.26 -1.03
C PRO A 188 -5.86 11.31 -0.69
N THR A 189 -5.95 12.38 -1.49
CA THR A 189 -6.90 13.48 -1.30
C THR A 189 -8.22 13.27 -2.05
N VAL A 190 -8.28 12.23 -2.89
CA VAL A 190 -9.48 11.86 -3.67
C VAL A 190 -10.01 10.54 -3.15
N THR A 191 -11.35 10.45 -2.97
CA THR A 191 -12.04 9.21 -2.64
C THR A 191 -12.71 8.67 -3.89
N LYS A 192 -12.52 7.39 -4.18
CA LYS A 192 -13.17 6.71 -5.30
C LYS A 192 -14.59 6.34 -4.89
N GLU A 193 -15.53 6.53 -5.80
CA GLU A 193 -16.94 6.18 -5.56
C GLU A 193 -17.15 4.68 -5.74
N ARG A 194 -18.08 4.14 -4.96
CA ARG A 194 -18.55 2.77 -5.09
C ARG A 194 -19.37 2.62 -6.36
N VAL A 195 -19.11 1.54 -7.07
CA VAL A 195 -19.90 1.13 -8.23
C VAL A 195 -20.50 -0.25 -7.95
N GLY A 196 -21.83 -0.35 -8.01
CA GLY A 196 -22.56 -1.59 -7.83
C GLY A 196 -22.86 -1.98 -6.38
N GLU A 197 -23.47 -3.15 -6.22
CA GLU A 197 -23.75 -3.75 -4.91
C GLU A 197 -22.56 -4.54 -4.40
N TRP A 198 -22.39 -4.55 -3.09
CA TRP A 198 -21.27 -5.23 -2.44
C TRP A 198 -21.76 -6.24 -1.42
N TRP A 199 -21.02 -7.35 -1.35
CA TRP A 199 -21.18 -8.36 -0.32
C TRP A 199 -20.07 -8.24 0.72
N GLN A 200 -20.37 -8.67 1.93
CA GLN A 200 -19.37 -8.75 2.99
C GLN A 200 -18.30 -9.80 2.65
N LEU A 201 -17.04 -9.41 2.81
CA LEU A 201 -15.93 -10.33 2.62
C LEU A 201 -15.99 -11.46 3.64
N LYS A 202 -15.70 -12.68 3.23
CA LYS A 202 -15.52 -13.85 4.12
C LYS A 202 -14.05 -14.20 4.19
N ILE A 203 -13.55 -14.34 5.41
CA ILE A 203 -12.15 -14.72 5.65
C ILE A 203 -12.11 -16.20 5.97
N ASP A 204 -11.90 -17.00 4.93
CA ASP A 204 -12.07 -18.45 4.97
C ASP A 204 -10.90 -19.20 5.60
N GLN A 205 -9.75 -18.57 5.79
CA GLN A 205 -8.55 -19.15 6.38
C GLN A 205 -7.79 -18.11 7.23
N PRO A 206 -6.98 -18.52 8.21
CA PRO A 206 -6.10 -17.61 8.94
C PRO A 206 -4.90 -17.22 8.09
N ILE A 207 -4.11 -16.27 8.61
CA ILE A 207 -2.82 -15.84 8.01
C ILE A 207 -1.96 -17.03 7.57
N SER A 208 -1.33 -16.90 6.41
CA SER A 208 -0.41 -17.89 5.85
C SER A 208 0.87 -18.00 6.68
N LYS A 209 1.52 -19.17 6.59
CA LYS A 209 2.85 -19.35 7.22
C LYS A 209 3.87 -18.41 6.62
N HIS A 210 3.84 -18.21 5.30
CA HIS A 210 4.73 -17.31 4.59
C HIS A 210 4.63 -15.88 5.14
N ALA A 211 3.41 -15.34 5.25
CA ALA A 211 3.20 -14.00 5.78
C ALA A 211 3.66 -13.86 7.25
N ILE A 212 3.48 -14.90 8.08
CA ILE A 212 4.02 -14.91 9.45
C ILE A 212 5.54 -14.78 9.43
N ASP A 213 6.22 -15.62 8.66
CA ASP A 213 7.69 -15.65 8.59
C ASP A 213 8.22 -14.32 8.03
N ARG A 214 7.58 -13.80 6.96
CA ARG A 214 8.00 -12.53 6.32
C ARG A 214 7.82 -11.33 7.23
N ILE A 215 6.71 -11.23 7.97
CA ILE A 215 6.48 -10.13 8.92
C ILE A 215 7.47 -10.23 10.10
N ALA A 216 7.76 -11.45 10.57
CA ALA A 216 8.76 -11.66 11.61
C ALA A 216 10.18 -11.23 11.15
N GLN A 217 10.54 -11.53 9.91
CA GLN A 217 11.78 -11.04 9.30
C GLN A 217 11.77 -9.50 9.17
N PHE A 218 10.67 -8.92 8.70
CA PHE A 218 10.54 -7.47 8.57
C PHE A 218 10.69 -6.76 9.91
N ARG A 219 10.17 -7.32 11.00
CA ARG A 219 10.42 -6.81 12.35
C ARG A 219 11.91 -6.70 12.62
N GLN A 220 12.68 -7.78 12.38
CA GLN A 220 14.13 -7.78 12.58
C GLN A 220 14.84 -6.72 11.71
N GLU A 221 14.39 -6.57 10.46
CA GLU A 221 14.93 -5.58 9.52
C GLU A 221 14.68 -4.14 9.99
N VAL A 222 13.50 -3.85 10.56
CA VAL A 222 13.14 -2.54 11.16
C VAL A 222 13.97 -2.30 12.43
N GLU A 223 14.05 -3.29 13.34
CA GLU A 223 14.82 -3.18 14.57
C GLU A 223 16.34 -3.01 14.31
N ALA A 224 16.87 -3.65 13.28
CA ALA A 224 18.27 -3.48 12.85
C ALA A 224 18.59 -2.05 12.38
N ARG A 225 17.56 -1.28 11.99
CA ARG A 225 17.67 0.15 11.65
C ARG A 225 17.39 1.08 12.83
N GLY A 226 17.17 0.53 14.02
CA GLY A 226 16.83 1.28 15.22
C GLY A 226 15.38 1.75 15.29
N GLY A 227 14.50 1.21 14.45
CA GLY A 227 13.06 1.44 14.48
C GLY A 227 12.31 0.43 15.35
N THR A 228 11.02 0.63 15.51
CA THR A 228 10.10 -0.29 16.21
C THR A 228 8.94 -0.65 15.30
N LEU A 229 8.54 -1.92 15.26
CA LEU A 229 7.37 -2.39 14.51
C LEU A 229 6.15 -2.51 15.42
N ILE A 230 5.04 -1.93 15.01
CA ILE A 230 3.70 -2.15 15.54
C ILE A 230 2.82 -2.68 14.41
N LEU A 231 1.92 -3.59 14.71
CA LEU A 231 0.97 -4.17 13.76
C LEU A 231 -0.44 -3.69 14.07
N SER A 232 -1.27 -3.55 13.03
CA SER A 232 -2.70 -3.33 13.18
C SER A 232 -3.50 -4.23 12.26
N LEU A 233 -4.63 -4.76 12.74
CA LEU A 233 -5.62 -5.33 11.83
C LEU A 233 -6.26 -4.21 11.00
N PRO A 234 -6.54 -4.44 9.69
CA PRO A 234 -7.21 -3.48 8.85
C PRO A 234 -8.69 -3.32 9.26
N TRP A 235 -9.28 -2.15 9.03
CA TRP A 235 -10.73 -2.07 8.90
C TRP A 235 -11.11 -2.72 7.58
N VAL A 236 -12.10 -3.61 7.63
CA VAL A 236 -12.56 -4.35 6.45
C VAL A 236 -14.08 -4.56 6.50
N TYR A 237 -14.75 -4.32 5.36
CA TYR A 237 -16.16 -4.66 5.19
C TYR A 237 -16.30 -6.17 5.04
N ALA A 238 -16.61 -6.85 6.13
CA ALA A 238 -16.60 -8.29 6.20
C ALA A 238 -17.71 -8.86 7.09
N SER A 239 -18.05 -10.12 6.84
CA SER A 239 -18.95 -10.89 7.66
C SER A 239 -18.35 -11.11 9.05
N GLN A 240 -19.21 -11.08 10.06
CA GLN A 240 -18.87 -11.46 11.44
C GLN A 240 -19.38 -12.88 11.78
N ASP A 241 -19.52 -13.73 10.76
CA ASP A 241 -19.87 -15.13 11.00
C ASP A 241 -18.77 -15.86 11.81
N GLU A 242 -19.17 -16.99 12.42
CA GLU A 242 -18.29 -17.74 13.33
C GLU A 242 -16.97 -18.14 12.68
N LYS A 243 -16.98 -18.58 11.42
CA LYS A 243 -15.78 -19.02 10.69
C LYS A 243 -14.83 -17.84 10.43
N THR A 244 -15.34 -16.72 9.92
CA THR A 244 -14.58 -15.49 9.70
C THR A 244 -13.96 -15.00 11.01
N MET A 245 -14.77 -14.87 12.07
CA MET A 245 -14.29 -14.44 13.39
C MET A 245 -13.22 -15.38 13.96
N ALA A 246 -13.38 -16.69 13.82
CA ALA A 246 -12.40 -17.68 14.28
C ALA A 246 -11.05 -17.55 13.53
N ASN A 247 -11.09 -17.36 12.22
CA ASN A 247 -9.88 -17.21 11.40
C ASN A 247 -9.16 -15.90 11.70
N VAL A 248 -9.90 -14.79 11.86
CA VAL A 248 -9.31 -13.50 12.24
C VAL A 248 -8.71 -13.55 13.64
N LYS A 249 -9.34 -14.23 14.61
CA LYS A 249 -8.76 -14.47 15.94
C LYS A 249 -7.45 -15.25 15.86
N LYS A 250 -7.36 -16.27 15.01
CA LYS A 250 -6.11 -17.02 14.78
C LYS A 250 -5.04 -16.12 14.18
N THR A 251 -5.39 -15.30 13.20
CA THR A 251 -4.50 -14.31 12.58
C THR A 251 -3.99 -13.31 13.63
N ALA A 252 -4.88 -12.71 14.43
CA ALA A 252 -4.50 -11.78 15.49
C ALA A 252 -3.56 -12.42 16.50
N LYS A 253 -3.85 -13.68 16.91
CA LYS A 253 -2.96 -14.44 17.82
C LYS A 253 -1.58 -14.71 17.23
N ALA A 254 -1.48 -14.97 15.92
CA ALA A 254 -0.20 -15.19 15.24
C ALA A 254 0.59 -13.90 15.14
N LEU A 255 -0.03 -12.82 14.68
CA LEU A 255 0.58 -11.49 14.55
C LEU A 255 1.03 -10.92 15.90
N GLY A 256 0.21 -11.07 16.96
CA GLY A 256 0.54 -10.60 18.31
C GLY A 256 1.74 -11.32 18.97
N LYS A 257 2.21 -12.44 18.40
CA LYS A 257 3.48 -13.07 18.81
C LYS A 257 4.70 -12.44 18.14
N ILE A 258 4.49 -11.72 17.03
CA ILE A 258 5.57 -11.09 16.27
C ILE A 258 5.87 -9.70 16.85
N ALA A 259 4.86 -8.85 17.02
CA ALA A 259 5.00 -7.48 17.51
C ALA A 259 3.73 -7.03 18.24
N PRO A 260 3.74 -5.90 18.98
CA PRO A 260 2.53 -5.31 19.52
C PRO A 260 1.47 -5.17 18.43
N LEU A 261 0.26 -5.68 18.69
CA LEU A 261 -0.85 -5.68 17.73
C LEU A 261 -2.02 -4.89 18.28
N ILE A 262 -2.48 -3.90 17.52
CA ILE A 262 -3.61 -3.05 17.85
C ILE A 262 -4.83 -3.39 16.99
N TYR A 263 -5.98 -3.48 17.62
CA TYR A 263 -7.29 -3.70 17.00
C TYR A 263 -8.41 -3.59 18.04
N GLU A 264 -9.63 -3.43 17.60
CA GLU A 264 -10.83 -3.48 18.43
C GLU A 264 -11.15 -4.94 18.81
N LYS A 265 -11.07 -5.25 20.08
CA LYS A 265 -11.13 -6.66 20.57
C LYS A 265 -12.46 -7.36 20.27
N GLU A 266 -13.56 -6.62 20.31
CA GLU A 266 -14.90 -7.16 20.14
C GLU A 266 -15.20 -7.52 18.68
N THR A 267 -14.90 -6.62 17.78
CA THR A 267 -15.21 -6.77 16.35
C THR A 267 -14.03 -7.28 15.53
N LEU A 268 -12.81 -7.28 16.06
CA LEU A 268 -11.56 -7.60 15.37
C LEU A 268 -11.34 -6.69 14.14
N ASN A 269 -11.81 -5.45 14.21
CA ASN A 269 -11.83 -4.48 13.11
C ASN A 269 -12.70 -4.89 11.90
N LEU A 270 -13.51 -5.95 12.00
CA LEU A 270 -14.51 -6.29 11.00
C LEU A 270 -15.70 -5.34 11.11
N LYS A 271 -16.04 -4.67 10.03
CA LYS A 271 -17.13 -3.72 9.97
C LYS A 271 -18.23 -4.27 9.04
N THR A 272 -19.49 -4.17 9.49
CA THR A 272 -20.66 -4.64 8.76
C THR A 272 -21.43 -3.51 8.07
N ASP A 273 -21.11 -2.27 8.39
CA ASP A 273 -21.68 -1.07 7.78
C ASP A 273 -20.91 -0.72 6.50
N SER A 274 -21.54 -0.94 5.35
CA SER A 274 -20.96 -0.65 4.04
C SER A 274 -20.80 0.85 3.77
N SER A 275 -21.50 1.73 4.48
CA SER A 275 -21.42 3.18 4.29
C SER A 275 -20.06 3.76 4.69
N LEU A 276 -19.30 3.04 5.55
CA LEU A 276 -17.95 3.42 5.93
C LEU A 276 -16.93 3.26 4.79
N PHE A 277 -17.28 2.49 3.75
CA PHE A 277 -16.35 2.08 2.69
C PHE A 277 -16.63 2.78 1.36
N ALA A 278 -15.57 3.05 0.62
CA ALA A 278 -15.60 3.69 -0.69
C ALA A 278 -15.79 2.65 -1.82
N ASP A 279 -14.77 2.38 -2.61
CA ASP A 279 -14.83 1.53 -3.81
C ASP A 279 -14.36 0.08 -3.59
N THR A 280 -13.76 -0.24 -2.44
CA THR A 280 -13.34 -1.60 -2.06
C THR A 280 -13.71 -1.94 -0.62
N HIS A 281 -13.57 -3.22 -0.24
CA HIS A 281 -13.79 -3.69 1.12
C HIS A 281 -12.83 -3.08 2.16
N TYR A 282 -11.79 -2.41 1.72
CA TYR A 282 -10.75 -1.83 2.57
C TYR A 282 -10.66 -0.31 2.49
N HIS A 283 -11.10 0.32 1.39
CA HIS A 283 -10.97 1.76 1.21
C HIS A 283 -12.06 2.50 1.98
N LEU A 284 -11.70 3.47 2.81
CA LEU A 284 -12.64 4.17 3.67
C LEU A 284 -13.13 5.49 3.05
N GLN A 285 -14.38 5.83 3.34
CA GLN A 285 -14.92 7.18 3.14
C GLN A 285 -14.16 8.19 4.02
N PRO A 286 -14.11 9.49 3.66
CA PRO A 286 -13.37 10.50 4.41
C PRO A 286 -13.71 10.56 5.90
N GLU A 287 -15.01 10.47 6.24
CA GLU A 287 -15.50 10.47 7.62
C GLU A 287 -15.01 9.24 8.38
N ALA A 288 -15.03 8.08 7.73
CA ALA A 288 -14.56 6.83 8.31
C ALA A 288 -13.03 6.83 8.50
N ARG A 289 -12.25 7.52 7.65
CA ARG A 289 -10.80 7.72 7.86
C ARG A 289 -10.54 8.52 9.14
N THR A 290 -11.37 9.52 9.44
CA THR A 290 -11.26 10.31 10.67
C THR A 290 -11.57 9.45 11.90
N LEU A 291 -12.63 8.64 11.87
CA LEU A 291 -12.94 7.70 12.95
C LEU A 291 -11.82 6.67 13.15
N ARG A 292 -11.25 6.16 12.05
CA ARG A 292 -10.12 5.24 12.11
C ARG A 292 -8.87 5.90 12.70
N ALA A 293 -8.60 7.16 12.36
CA ALA A 293 -7.48 7.92 12.91
C ALA A 293 -7.63 8.11 14.43
N GLN A 294 -8.81 8.45 14.91
CA GLN A 294 -9.10 8.56 16.36
C GLN A 294 -8.82 7.23 17.08
N GLN A 295 -9.33 6.12 16.54
CA GLN A 295 -9.07 4.79 17.09
C GLN A 295 -7.57 4.46 17.12
N LEU A 296 -6.83 4.77 16.04
CA LEU A 296 -5.38 4.55 15.99
C LEU A 296 -4.64 5.39 17.01
N VAL A 297 -5.01 6.66 17.21
CA VAL A 297 -4.43 7.53 18.23
C VAL A 297 -4.63 6.91 19.62
N GLU A 298 -5.85 6.56 20.00
CA GLU A 298 -6.15 5.95 21.29
C GLU A 298 -5.35 4.66 21.55
N GLN A 299 -5.17 3.84 20.52
CA GLN A 299 -4.45 2.57 20.63
C GLN A 299 -2.92 2.73 20.61
N LEU A 300 -2.40 3.76 19.95
CA LEU A 300 -0.97 4.01 19.82
C LEU A 300 -0.38 4.81 21.00
N GLN A 301 -1.15 5.74 21.59
CA GLN A 301 -0.69 6.56 22.72
C GLN A 301 0.02 5.76 23.82
N PRO A 302 -0.57 4.67 24.37
CA PRO A 302 0.07 3.91 25.44
C PRO A 302 1.35 3.17 24.97
N LEU A 303 1.43 2.81 23.69
CA LEU A 303 2.59 2.11 23.13
C LEU A 303 3.77 3.04 22.82
N LEU A 304 3.46 4.31 22.50
CA LEU A 304 4.44 5.32 22.13
C LEU A 304 4.89 6.18 23.33
N GLY A 305 4.29 5.98 24.51
CA GLY A 305 4.59 6.76 25.72
C GLY A 305 4.21 8.23 25.57
N VAL A 306 3.12 8.53 24.84
CA VAL A 306 2.59 9.87 24.66
C VAL A 306 1.44 10.08 25.64
N ASP A 307 1.62 11.01 26.59
CA ASP A 307 0.57 11.35 27.57
C ASP A 307 -0.52 12.21 26.91
N ALA A 308 -1.78 11.88 27.17
CA ALA A 308 -2.95 12.60 26.66
C ALA A 308 -3.03 14.09 27.14
N GLN A 309 -2.16 14.53 28.04
CA GLN A 309 -2.21 15.86 28.68
C GLN A 309 -1.43 16.96 27.95
N GLN A 310 -0.67 16.68 26.89
CA GLN A 310 0.08 17.71 26.17
C GLN A 310 -0.73 18.52 25.14
N GLN A 311 -1.99 18.18 24.91
CA GLN A 311 -2.81 18.85 23.88
C GLN A 311 -3.37 20.22 24.28
N THR A 312 -3.35 20.61 25.57
CA THR A 312 -3.95 21.88 26.03
C THR A 312 -2.99 23.07 26.10
N SER A 313 -1.71 22.89 25.87
CA SER A 313 -0.71 23.98 26.05
C SER A 313 -0.28 24.70 24.75
N ASN A 314 -0.71 24.25 23.59
CA ASN A 314 -0.31 24.88 22.31
C ASN A 314 -1.42 25.71 21.63
N THR A 315 -2.48 26.03 22.35
CA THR A 315 -3.60 26.88 21.86
C THR A 315 -3.76 28.16 22.73
N GLN A 316 -2.65 28.79 23.08
CA GLN A 316 -2.66 30.16 23.60
C GLN A 316 -1.74 31.06 22.80
#